data_dea8467a36738970c449d629b4870bec
#
_entry.id   dea8467a36738970c449d629b4870bec
#
_cell.length_a   1.000
_cell.length_b   1.000
_cell.length_c   1.000
_cell.angle_alpha   90.00
_cell.angle_beta   90.00
_cell.angle_gamma   90.00
#
_symmetry.space_group_name_H-M   'P 1'
#
loop_
_entity.id
_entity.type
_entity.pdbx_description
1 polymer ?
#
loop_
_entity_poly.entity_id
_entity_poly.type
_entity_poly.pdbx_seq_one_letter_code
_entity_poly.pdbx_strand_id
1 'polypeptide(L)'
;MKDLRKKIDITVEITSTGYSAFAHDVPVFSTGKTLEDIKNNLTDALNLYYEDLGYRVSQDNLKISIDLQQFFKYFKVLNAHFLAQRIGMNATLLSQYVRGRKKPSPKQTLKIMKGINKI
;
A
#
# COMPACT_ATOMS: atom_id res chain seq x y z
N MET A 1 6.50 -21.31 -17.47
CA MET A 1 6.08 -19.95 -17.08
C MET A 1 7.27 -19.22 -16.47
N LYS A 2 7.54 -18.00 -16.91
CA LYS A 2 8.67 -17.22 -16.46
C LYS A 2 8.27 -16.32 -15.29
N ASP A 3 9.19 -16.09 -14.36
CA ASP A 3 8.97 -15.11 -13.31
C ASP A 3 9.01 -13.69 -13.88
N LEU A 4 8.03 -12.87 -13.53
CA LEU A 4 8.01 -11.47 -13.91
C LEU A 4 9.15 -10.75 -13.19
N ARG A 5 9.94 -9.96 -13.93
CA ARG A 5 11.13 -9.30 -13.37
C ARG A 5 10.97 -7.80 -13.12
N LYS A 6 9.84 -7.23 -13.47
CA LYS A 6 9.61 -5.81 -13.24
C LYS A 6 8.84 -5.59 -11.94
N LYS A 7 8.96 -4.37 -11.40
CA LYS A 7 8.11 -3.93 -10.30
C LYS A 7 6.78 -3.42 -10.84
N ILE A 8 5.72 -3.68 -10.08
CA ILE A 8 4.37 -3.24 -10.41
C ILE A 8 3.98 -2.18 -9.37
N ASP A 9 3.74 -0.96 -9.82
CA ASP A 9 3.31 0.13 -8.92
C ASP A 9 1.88 -0.09 -8.48
N ILE A 10 1.69 -0.15 -7.17
CA ILE A 10 0.41 -0.40 -6.52
C ILE A 10 0.10 0.77 -5.60
N THR A 11 -1.11 1.32 -5.68
CA THR A 11 -1.62 2.26 -4.68
C THR A 11 -2.64 1.57 -3.81
N VAL A 12 -2.46 1.70 -2.49
CA VAL A 12 -3.40 1.18 -1.49
C VAL A 12 -4.15 2.35 -0.88
N GLU A 13 -5.46 2.23 -0.85
CA GLU A 13 -6.37 3.19 -0.23
C GLU A 13 -7.08 2.53 0.94
N ILE A 14 -7.44 3.33 1.94
CA ILE A 14 -8.16 2.85 3.10
C ILE A 14 -9.65 3.09 2.90
N THR A 15 -10.44 2.06 3.16
CA THR A 15 -11.90 2.10 3.04
C THR A 15 -12.54 1.95 4.41
N SER A 16 -13.86 2.10 4.49
CA SER A 16 -14.60 1.91 5.75
C SER A 16 -14.50 0.50 6.30
N THR A 17 -14.22 -0.48 5.46
CA THR A 17 -14.22 -1.91 5.83
C THR A 17 -12.87 -2.59 5.69
N GLY A 18 -11.84 -1.85 5.30
CA GLY A 18 -10.49 -2.41 5.11
C GLY A 18 -9.69 -1.61 4.13
N TYR A 19 -9.19 -2.26 3.09
CA TYR A 19 -8.32 -1.65 2.08
C TYR A 19 -8.79 -1.99 0.69
N SER A 20 -8.52 -1.11 -0.27
CA SER A 20 -8.56 -1.41 -1.69
C SER A 20 -7.20 -1.08 -2.30
N ALA A 21 -6.84 -1.78 -3.36
CA ALA A 21 -5.56 -1.56 -4.02
C ALA A 21 -5.72 -1.72 -5.52
N PHE A 22 -4.98 -0.92 -6.27
CA PHE A 22 -5.01 -1.02 -7.73
C PHE A 22 -3.60 -0.89 -8.30
N ALA A 23 -3.38 -1.59 -9.41
CA ALA A 23 -2.15 -1.49 -10.17
C ALA A 23 -2.24 -0.32 -11.16
N HIS A 24 -1.12 0.40 -11.37
CA HIS A 24 -1.11 1.58 -12.23
C HIS A 24 -1.07 1.22 -13.71
N ASP A 25 -0.32 0.17 -14.06
CA ASP A 25 -0.02 -0.14 -15.45
C ASP A 25 -0.92 -1.21 -16.07
N VAL A 26 -1.69 -1.91 -15.25
CA VAL A 26 -2.58 -2.99 -15.71
C VAL A 26 -3.95 -2.84 -15.02
N PRO A 27 -5.04 -3.30 -15.65
CA PRO A 27 -6.39 -3.12 -15.10
C PRO A 27 -6.70 -4.15 -14.02
N VAL A 28 -5.92 -4.16 -12.96
CA VAL A 28 -6.05 -5.10 -11.84
C VAL A 28 -6.24 -4.34 -10.55
N PHE A 29 -7.27 -4.72 -9.80
CA PHE A 29 -7.51 -4.17 -8.45
C PHE A 29 -7.95 -5.30 -7.53
N SER A 30 -7.87 -5.05 -6.23
CA SER A 30 -8.35 -6.01 -5.22
C SER A 30 -8.71 -5.29 -3.94
N THR A 31 -9.34 -6.01 -3.02
CA THR A 31 -9.70 -5.53 -1.69
C THR A 31 -9.23 -6.52 -0.64
N GLY A 32 -9.19 -6.09 0.62
CA GLY A 32 -8.83 -6.94 1.73
C GLY A 32 -9.04 -6.21 3.05
N LYS A 33 -9.14 -6.95 4.14
CA LYS A 33 -9.32 -6.38 5.47
C LYS A 33 -8.01 -5.99 6.13
N THR A 34 -6.92 -6.63 5.73
CA THR A 34 -5.58 -6.37 6.27
C THR A 34 -4.60 -6.13 5.13
N LEU A 35 -3.42 -5.61 5.45
CA LEU A 35 -2.36 -5.45 4.47
C LEU A 35 -1.93 -6.79 3.88
N GLU A 36 -1.87 -7.84 4.70
CA GLU A 36 -1.53 -9.17 4.23
C GLU A 36 -2.55 -9.69 3.24
N ASP A 37 -3.84 -9.52 3.54
CA ASP A 37 -4.93 -9.90 2.61
C ASP A 37 -4.79 -9.18 1.27
N ILE A 38 -4.50 -7.87 1.30
CA ILE A 38 -4.31 -7.08 0.08
C ILE A 38 -3.16 -7.65 -0.75
N LYS A 39 -2.03 -7.95 -0.12
CA LYS A 39 -0.87 -8.51 -0.83
C LYS A 39 -1.21 -9.84 -1.49
N ASN A 40 -1.87 -10.72 -0.75
CA ASN A 40 -2.23 -12.05 -1.24
C ASN A 40 -3.27 -11.94 -2.36
N ASN A 41 -4.34 -11.19 -2.14
CA ASN A 41 -5.43 -11.06 -3.11
C ASN A 41 -4.97 -10.36 -4.39
N LEU A 42 -4.12 -9.33 -4.25
CA LEU A 42 -3.60 -8.60 -5.40
C LEU A 42 -2.62 -9.47 -6.20
N THR A 43 -1.78 -10.24 -5.52
CA THR A 43 -0.87 -11.17 -6.18
C THR A 43 -1.65 -12.22 -6.98
N ASP A 44 -2.73 -12.76 -6.41
CA ASP A 44 -3.60 -13.71 -7.11
C ASP A 44 -4.24 -13.08 -8.35
N ALA A 45 -4.76 -11.87 -8.20
CA ALA A 45 -5.40 -11.14 -9.31
C ALA A 45 -4.39 -10.82 -10.42
N LEU A 46 -3.17 -10.40 -10.05
CA LEU A 46 -2.11 -10.14 -11.02
C LEU A 46 -1.67 -11.41 -11.74
N ASN A 47 -1.63 -12.54 -11.03
CA ASN A 47 -1.29 -13.82 -11.67
C ASN A 47 -2.34 -14.23 -12.69
N LEU A 48 -3.63 -13.98 -12.42
CA LEU A 48 -4.67 -14.23 -13.42
C LEU A 48 -4.45 -13.39 -14.68
N TYR A 49 -4.05 -12.14 -14.53
CA TYR A 49 -3.77 -11.25 -15.64
C TYR A 49 -2.53 -11.68 -16.43
N TYR A 50 -1.42 -11.95 -15.72
CA TYR A 50 -0.13 -12.23 -16.33
C TYR A 50 0.02 -13.68 -16.81
N GLU A 51 -0.82 -14.59 -16.34
CA GLU A 51 -0.80 -16.00 -16.76
C GLU A 51 -0.95 -16.13 -18.26
N ASP A 52 -1.88 -15.40 -18.86
CA ASP A 52 -2.11 -15.42 -20.31
C ASP A 52 -0.90 -14.90 -21.10
N LEU A 53 -0.05 -14.11 -20.45
CA LEU A 53 1.16 -13.56 -21.04
C LEU A 53 2.40 -14.43 -20.76
N GLY A 54 2.23 -15.53 -20.03
CA GLY A 54 3.30 -16.47 -19.74
C GLY A 54 4.19 -16.07 -18.54
N TYR A 55 3.70 -15.20 -17.64
CA TYR A 55 4.47 -14.74 -16.49
C TYR A 55 3.81 -15.10 -15.17
N ARG A 56 4.65 -15.30 -14.17
CA ARG A 56 4.25 -15.50 -12.78
C ARG A 56 4.66 -14.29 -11.94
N VAL A 57 3.73 -13.81 -11.11
CA VAL A 57 3.93 -12.66 -10.22
C VAL A 57 4.08 -13.16 -8.78
N SER A 58 5.04 -12.62 -8.05
CA SER A 58 5.20 -12.85 -6.62
C SER A 58 5.02 -11.52 -5.87
N GLN A 59 4.95 -11.59 -4.54
CA GLN A 59 4.84 -10.38 -3.73
C GLN A 59 6.05 -9.45 -3.88
N ASP A 60 7.21 -9.98 -4.26
CA ASP A 60 8.40 -9.19 -4.51
C ASP A 60 8.26 -8.23 -5.70
N ASN A 61 7.32 -8.50 -6.61
CA ASN A 61 7.03 -7.61 -7.73
C ASN A 61 6.22 -6.38 -7.32
N LEU A 62 5.57 -6.40 -6.17
CA LEU A 62 4.68 -5.33 -5.74
C LEU A 62 5.47 -4.16 -5.16
N LYS A 63 5.30 -2.98 -5.73
CA LYS A 63 5.82 -1.73 -5.19
C LYS A 63 4.64 -0.94 -4.63
N ILE A 64 4.41 -1.11 -3.33
CA ILE A 64 3.22 -0.60 -2.65
C ILE A 64 3.44 0.81 -2.15
N SER A 65 2.51 1.72 -2.46
CA SER A 65 2.41 3.03 -1.86
C SER A 65 1.03 3.22 -1.25
N ILE A 66 0.95 4.07 -0.23
CA ILE A 66 -0.31 4.37 0.44
C ILE A 66 -0.65 5.84 0.22
N ASP A 67 -1.94 6.12 0.03
CA ASP A 67 -2.44 7.49 -0.03
C ASP A 67 -2.68 7.98 1.41
N LEU A 68 -1.66 8.59 2.01
CA LEU A 68 -1.75 9.10 3.38
C LEU A 68 -2.68 10.30 3.51
N GLN A 69 -2.78 11.13 2.47
CA GLN A 69 -3.71 12.26 2.48
C GLN A 69 -5.15 11.76 2.57
N GLN A 70 -5.50 10.75 1.78
CA GLN A 70 -6.82 10.14 1.80
C GLN A 70 -7.09 9.48 3.16
N PHE A 71 -6.10 8.80 3.73
CA PHE A 71 -6.22 8.17 5.04
C PHE A 71 -6.56 9.20 6.13
N PHE A 72 -5.77 10.28 6.24
CA PHE A 72 -6.00 11.29 7.27
C PHE A 72 -7.25 12.12 7.04
N LYS A 73 -7.66 12.27 5.79
CA LYS A 73 -8.94 12.90 5.46
C LYS A 73 -10.11 12.05 5.93
N TYR A 74 -9.99 10.73 5.81
CA TYR A 74 -11.03 9.78 6.21
C TYR A 74 -11.11 9.64 7.74
N PHE A 75 -9.96 9.54 8.42
CA PHE A 75 -9.86 9.37 9.87
C PHE A 75 -9.41 10.67 10.53
N LYS A 76 -10.33 11.64 10.63
CA LYS A 76 -10.03 12.99 11.15
C LYS A 76 -9.52 13.01 12.59
N VAL A 77 -9.85 12.00 13.38
CA VAL A 77 -9.43 11.91 14.77
C VAL A 77 -7.99 11.43 14.91
N LEU A 78 -7.38 10.94 13.83
CA LEU A 78 -6.04 10.41 13.88
C LEU A 78 -5.02 11.53 13.74
N ASN A 79 -4.19 11.68 14.78
CA ASN A 79 -3.17 12.71 14.84
C ASN A 79 -1.86 12.16 14.28
N ALA A 80 -1.27 12.86 13.30
CA ALA A 80 -0.01 12.43 12.66
C ALA A 80 1.13 12.33 13.69
N HIS A 81 1.17 13.24 14.68
CA HIS A 81 2.18 13.20 15.72
C HIS A 81 2.07 11.93 16.58
N PHE A 82 0.85 11.59 16.97
CA PHE A 82 0.60 10.38 17.75
C PHE A 82 0.97 9.12 16.97
N LEU A 83 0.59 9.07 15.70
CA LEU A 83 0.94 7.94 14.83
C LEU A 83 2.45 7.82 14.67
N ALA A 84 3.15 8.95 14.49
CA ALA A 84 4.61 8.96 14.36
C ALA A 84 5.29 8.37 15.60
N GLN A 85 4.80 8.70 16.79
CA GLN A 85 5.32 8.12 18.03
C GLN A 85 5.10 6.61 18.09
N ARG A 86 3.92 6.14 17.68
CA ARG A 86 3.60 4.72 17.74
C ARG A 86 4.43 3.87 16.78
N ILE A 87 4.77 4.42 15.62
CA ILE A 87 5.56 3.68 14.61
C ILE A 87 7.05 3.98 14.68
N GLY A 88 7.48 4.86 15.61
CA GLY A 88 8.89 5.20 15.76
C GLY A 88 9.43 6.04 14.61
N MET A 89 8.62 6.93 14.05
CA MET A 89 8.99 7.79 12.94
C MET A 89 9.04 9.25 13.38
N ASN A 90 9.88 10.07 12.71
CA ASN A 90 9.92 11.50 12.95
C ASN A 90 8.58 12.15 12.56
N ALA A 91 7.99 12.91 13.46
CA ALA A 91 6.68 13.52 13.28
C ALA A 91 6.66 14.53 12.12
N THR A 92 7.75 15.29 11.94
CA THR A 92 7.88 16.25 10.84
C THR A 92 7.90 15.53 9.49
N LEU A 93 8.63 14.43 9.39
CA LEU A 93 8.70 13.63 8.18
C LEU A 93 7.35 13.02 7.84
N LEU A 94 6.65 12.44 8.82
CA LEU A 94 5.32 11.89 8.60
C LEU A 94 4.35 12.98 8.14
N SER A 95 4.41 14.16 8.76
CA SER A 95 3.59 15.31 8.35
C SER A 95 3.85 15.70 6.89
N GLN A 96 5.09 15.66 6.43
CA GLN A 96 5.42 15.95 5.03
C GLN A 96 4.82 14.92 4.07
N TYR A 97 4.82 13.65 4.47
CA TYR A 97 4.16 12.59 3.70
C TYR A 97 2.64 12.81 3.62
N VAL A 98 2.03 13.12 4.77
CA VAL A 98 0.57 13.38 4.84
C VAL A 98 0.17 14.56 3.96
N ARG A 99 0.99 15.60 3.92
CA ARG A 99 0.71 16.80 3.11
C ARG A 99 1.11 16.63 1.64
N GLY A 100 1.67 15.50 1.27
CA GLY A 100 2.09 15.24 -0.10
C GLY A 100 3.36 15.96 -0.53
N ARG A 101 4.10 16.55 0.41
CA ARG A 101 5.36 17.26 0.12
C ARG A 101 6.51 16.32 -0.19
N LYS A 102 6.47 15.10 0.36
CA LYS A 102 7.43 14.04 0.09
C LYS A 102 6.70 12.74 -0.09
N LYS A 103 7.25 11.84 -0.90
CA LYS A 103 6.74 10.48 -1.05
C LYS A 103 7.55 9.54 -0.16
N PRO A 104 6.90 8.69 0.65
CA PRO A 104 7.64 7.68 1.41
C PRO A 104 8.25 6.63 0.47
N SER A 105 9.42 6.11 0.85
CA SER A 105 10.01 4.95 0.19
C SER A 105 9.14 3.71 0.42
N PRO A 106 9.33 2.62 -0.35
CA PRO A 106 8.61 1.38 -0.09
C PRO A 106 8.79 0.87 1.34
N LYS A 107 10.00 1.00 1.90
CA LYS A 107 10.29 0.61 3.28
C LYS A 107 9.50 1.47 4.28
N GLN A 108 9.46 2.78 4.07
CA GLN A 108 8.71 3.69 4.93
C GLN A 108 7.20 3.46 4.80
N THR A 109 6.72 3.20 3.59
CA THR A 109 5.32 2.88 3.34
C THR A 109 4.89 1.65 4.15
N LEU A 110 5.68 0.58 4.14
CA LEU A 110 5.39 -0.62 4.93
C LEU A 110 5.38 -0.33 6.42
N LYS A 111 6.31 0.48 6.89
CA LYS A 111 6.39 0.86 8.30
C LYS A 111 5.14 1.63 8.74
N ILE A 112 4.70 2.57 7.92
CA ILE A 112 3.49 3.36 8.19
C ILE A 112 2.25 2.46 8.20
N MET A 113 2.10 1.60 7.21
CA MET A 113 0.95 0.71 7.10
C MET A 113 0.86 -0.27 8.28
N LYS A 114 1.99 -0.81 8.71
CA LYS A 114 2.04 -1.67 9.90
C LYS A 114 1.61 -0.92 11.15
N GLY A 115 2.02 0.34 11.28
CA GLY A 115 1.62 1.19 12.40
C GLY A 115 0.12 1.47 12.39
N ILE A 116 -0.45 1.75 11.24
CA ILE A 116 -1.88 1.98 11.06
C ILE A 116 -2.68 0.73 11.44
N ASN A 117 -2.24 -0.44 11.03
CA ASN A 117 -2.95 -1.70 11.31
C ASN A 117 -2.97 -2.05 12.80
N LYS A 118 -2.11 -1.44 13.62
CA LYS A 118 -2.08 -1.67 15.07
C LYS A 118 -3.02 -0.74 15.85
N ILE A 119 -3.69 0.16 15.17
CA ILE A 119 -4.62 1.11 15.80
C ILE A 119 -6.07 0.54 15.85
#